data_6a820bead1f464e14ab878d442b33721
#
_entry.id   6a820bead1f464e14ab878d442b33721
#
_cell.length_a   1.000
_cell.length_b   1.000
_cell.length_c   1.000
_cell.angle_alpha   90.00
_cell.angle_beta   90.00
_cell.angle_gamma   90.00
#
_symmetry.space_group_name_H-M   'P 1'
#
loop_
_entity.id
_entity.type
_entity.pdbx_description
1 polymer ?
#
loop_
_entity_poly.entity_id
_entity_poly.type
_entity_poly.pdbx_seq_one_letter_code
_entity_poly.pdbx_strand_id
1 'polypeptide(L)'
;MPNVIKSGLKEKDRVLELASRDIVSFGQMFLPDDFMKSTPAPYHYELSDMLLNTEKKRCCIILPRGHSKSTLAKTALLYKLYFNKEGKKEFMAWVAEEQSQAIDHIKYIQSHIEFNPALLYYFGDIKGNKWTEKEFTTSKGDRVIGKGTNQRLRGRSEIGLRYTKIILDDFESELNTKTPERRREIKEWVMSTVEPALEESKGNEGEVWLIGTIVHYDSFLQSIYDGFEEAKRDKRKYAWEVIFHKAMKDGAALWPSYFSKAKLKDIRRRFEDMGLVHKFAQEYMNEARDLDSLKFKVDRIQHYSGEYRESNGFGYILTREDAIPVNVYIGVDLAYEAGAKHDYQSIVVIGVDSDKNYYVIDYYREHSPLYQMPNRILEYCKLYAPVKRASVEVVGAQGVIKDAVRELSSQDRKM
;
A
#
# COMPACT_ATOMS: atom_id res chain seq x y z
N MET A 1 56.34 -15.54 6.41
CA MET A 1 55.25 -14.93 7.17
C MET A 1 54.76 -13.53 6.66
N PRO A 2 55.60 -12.59 6.17
CA PRO A 2 55.08 -11.30 5.70
C PRO A 2 54.18 -11.34 4.47
N ASN A 3 54.33 -12.30 3.57
CA ASN A 3 53.52 -12.41 2.34
C ASN A 3 52.11 -12.99 2.57
N VAL A 4 51.93 -13.86 3.55
CA VAL A 4 50.62 -14.44 3.93
C VAL A 4 49.75 -13.39 4.60
N ILE A 5 50.34 -12.56 5.49
CA ILE A 5 49.63 -11.46 6.14
C ILE A 5 49.22 -10.39 5.13
N LYS A 6 50.07 -10.03 4.17
CA LYS A 6 49.75 -9.08 3.09
C LYS A 6 48.67 -9.60 2.12
N SER A 7 48.64 -10.92 1.84
CA SER A 7 47.59 -11.53 1.00
C SER A 7 46.26 -11.55 1.71
N GLY A 8 46.21 -11.87 3.01
CA GLY A 8 44.99 -11.89 3.81
C GLY A 8 44.40 -10.49 4.00
N LEU A 9 45.19 -9.44 4.17
CA LEU A 9 44.74 -8.05 4.22
C LEU A 9 44.08 -7.62 2.90
N LYS A 10 44.70 -7.96 1.76
CA LYS A 10 44.15 -7.66 0.44
C LYS A 10 42.83 -8.40 0.18
N GLU A 11 42.70 -9.63 0.68
CA GLU A 11 41.47 -10.41 0.57
C GLU A 11 40.34 -9.82 1.44
N LYS A 12 40.68 -9.42 2.68
CA LYS A 12 39.73 -8.75 3.57
C LYS A 12 39.20 -7.44 2.96
N ASP A 13 40.05 -6.60 2.43
CA ASP A 13 39.68 -5.34 1.79
C ASP A 13 38.76 -5.57 0.58
N ARG A 14 39.07 -6.61 -0.22
CA ARG A 14 38.21 -6.98 -1.37
C ARG A 14 36.83 -7.43 -0.96
N VAL A 15 36.69 -8.22 0.11
CA VAL A 15 35.38 -8.65 0.63
C VAL A 15 34.59 -7.45 1.13
N LEU A 16 35.24 -6.54 1.88
CA LEU A 16 34.60 -5.31 2.36
C LEU A 16 34.16 -4.39 1.21
N GLU A 17 34.98 -4.24 0.16
CA GLU A 17 34.62 -3.50 -1.04
C GLU A 17 33.40 -4.10 -1.73
N LEU A 18 33.35 -5.42 -1.92
CA LEU A 18 32.22 -6.09 -2.53
C LEU A 18 30.95 -5.93 -1.67
N ALA A 19 31.06 -6.10 -0.36
CA ALA A 19 29.96 -5.95 0.58
C ALA A 19 29.43 -4.52 0.66
N SER A 20 30.29 -3.53 0.40
CA SER A 20 29.90 -2.12 0.44
C SER A 20 29.05 -1.64 -0.75
N ARG A 21 28.91 -2.48 -1.79
CA ARG A 21 28.21 -2.09 -3.03
C ARG A 21 26.71 -1.95 -2.85
N ASP A 22 26.12 -2.91 -2.14
CA ASP A 22 24.68 -2.96 -1.95
C ASP A 22 24.29 -3.85 -0.74
N ILE A 23 23.05 -3.72 -0.28
CA ILE A 23 22.51 -4.48 0.86
C ILE A 23 22.43 -5.97 0.58
N VAL A 24 22.17 -6.37 -0.67
CA VAL A 24 22.06 -7.79 -1.06
C VAL A 24 23.41 -8.47 -0.97
N SER A 25 24.45 -7.84 -1.52
CA SER A 25 25.85 -8.33 -1.43
C SER A 25 26.31 -8.44 0.02
N PHE A 26 26.01 -7.42 0.84
CA PHE A 26 26.28 -7.46 2.29
C PHE A 26 25.54 -8.62 2.96
N GLY A 27 24.24 -8.78 2.68
CA GLY A 27 23.43 -9.85 3.24
C GLY A 27 23.93 -11.24 2.85
N GLN A 28 24.26 -11.47 1.58
CA GLN A 28 24.81 -12.76 1.13
C GLN A 28 26.13 -13.12 1.79
N MET A 29 26.98 -12.14 2.06
CA MET A 29 28.30 -12.36 2.68
C MET A 29 28.22 -12.56 4.18
N PHE A 30 27.37 -11.79 4.88
CA PHE A 30 27.36 -11.73 6.34
C PHE A 30 26.12 -12.31 7.00
N LEU A 31 25.03 -12.50 6.25
CA LEU A 31 23.76 -13.03 6.74
C LEU A 31 23.27 -14.20 5.87
N PRO A 32 24.09 -15.24 5.66
CA PRO A 32 23.78 -16.31 4.69
C PRO A 32 22.49 -17.07 5.02
N ASP A 33 22.14 -17.23 6.28
CA ASP A 33 20.91 -17.90 6.70
C ASP A 33 19.63 -17.22 6.17
N ASP A 34 19.68 -15.90 5.95
CA ASP A 34 18.58 -15.15 5.40
C ASP A 34 18.62 -15.02 3.87
N PHE A 35 19.83 -14.95 3.28
CA PHE A 35 20.03 -14.60 1.87
C PHE A 35 20.37 -15.76 0.94
N MET A 36 20.82 -16.91 1.46
CA MET A 36 21.23 -18.05 0.64
C MET A 36 20.10 -19.03 0.34
N LYS A 37 18.91 -18.84 0.93
CA LYS A 37 17.74 -19.73 0.71
C LYS A 37 17.18 -19.67 -0.71
N SER A 38 17.42 -18.59 -1.43
CA SER A 38 16.99 -18.42 -2.81
C SER A 38 17.78 -17.29 -3.49
N THR A 39 17.83 -17.32 -4.82
CA THR A 39 18.47 -16.25 -5.60
C THR A 39 17.70 -14.94 -5.45
N PRO A 40 18.35 -13.82 -5.13
CA PRO A 40 17.73 -12.52 -5.10
C PRO A 40 17.12 -12.16 -6.45
N ALA A 41 15.97 -11.48 -6.43
CA ALA A 41 15.30 -10.95 -7.60
C ALA A 41 15.63 -9.45 -7.81
N PRO A 42 15.40 -8.87 -8.99
CA PRO A 42 15.75 -7.48 -9.30
C PRO A 42 15.22 -6.45 -8.29
N TYR A 43 14.02 -6.64 -7.75
CA TYR A 43 13.44 -5.70 -6.77
C TYR A 43 14.24 -5.62 -5.46
N HIS A 44 15.01 -6.64 -5.07
CA HIS A 44 15.88 -6.57 -3.89
C HIS A 44 16.99 -5.53 -4.08
N TYR A 45 17.53 -5.41 -5.28
CA TYR A 45 18.52 -4.40 -5.63
C TYR A 45 17.89 -3.00 -5.75
N GLU A 46 16.65 -2.92 -6.28
CA GLU A 46 15.86 -1.68 -6.30
C GLU A 46 15.64 -1.14 -4.87
N LEU A 47 15.27 -2.03 -3.92
CA LEU A 47 15.17 -1.66 -2.51
C LEU A 47 16.51 -1.24 -1.92
N SER A 48 17.58 -1.96 -2.25
CA SER A 48 18.94 -1.60 -1.81
C SER A 48 19.30 -0.19 -2.24
N ASP A 49 19.10 0.14 -3.50
CA ASP A 49 19.38 1.46 -4.04
C ASP A 49 18.56 2.55 -3.34
N MET A 50 17.26 2.29 -3.08
CA MET A 50 16.41 3.23 -2.34
C MET A 50 16.90 3.45 -0.91
N LEU A 51 17.16 2.38 -0.16
CA LEU A 51 17.51 2.45 1.27
C LEU A 51 18.94 2.96 1.53
N LEU A 52 19.86 2.81 0.57
CA LEU A 52 21.21 3.33 0.68
C LEU A 52 21.35 4.76 0.16
N ASN A 53 20.43 5.24 -0.66
CA ASN A 53 20.48 6.60 -1.19
C ASN A 53 20.13 7.62 -0.11
N THR A 54 21.13 8.36 0.35
CA THR A 54 20.98 9.37 1.42
C THR A 54 20.23 10.63 0.99
N GLU A 55 20.00 10.83 -0.31
CA GLU A 55 19.20 11.94 -0.83
C GLU A 55 17.70 11.66 -0.70
N LYS A 56 17.31 10.37 -0.64
CA LYS A 56 15.92 9.94 -0.48
C LYS A 56 15.53 9.92 0.98
N LYS A 57 14.90 10.99 1.44
CA LYS A 57 14.56 11.17 2.87
C LYS A 57 13.23 10.53 3.28
N ARG A 58 12.34 10.27 2.34
CA ARG A 58 11.02 9.66 2.57
C ARG A 58 10.85 8.49 1.62
N CYS A 59 11.05 7.28 2.14
CA CYS A 59 10.95 6.02 1.39
C CYS A 59 9.72 5.25 1.81
N CYS A 60 8.91 4.80 0.85
CA CYS A 60 7.76 3.96 1.07
C CYS A 60 7.90 2.68 0.26
N ILE A 61 7.95 1.53 0.95
CA ILE A 61 8.16 0.21 0.36
C ILE A 61 6.92 -0.63 0.62
N ILE A 62 6.17 -0.90 -0.43
CA ILE A 62 4.93 -1.67 -0.42
C ILE A 62 5.15 -2.97 -1.19
N LEU A 63 5.33 -4.06 -0.46
CA LEU A 63 5.62 -5.37 -1.02
C LEU A 63 4.66 -6.43 -0.49
N PRO A 64 4.47 -7.54 -1.23
CA PRO A 64 3.68 -8.66 -0.78
C PRO A 64 4.24 -9.31 0.49
N ARG A 65 3.39 -10.02 1.19
CA ARG A 65 3.80 -10.83 2.35
C ARG A 65 4.86 -11.87 1.96
N GLY A 66 5.86 -12.05 2.83
CA GLY A 66 6.95 -13.02 2.61
C GLY A 66 8.01 -12.61 1.60
N HIS A 67 7.96 -11.39 1.04
CA HIS A 67 8.92 -10.89 0.05
C HIS A 67 10.07 -10.08 0.69
N SER A 68 10.58 -10.53 1.84
CA SER A 68 11.81 -10.06 2.51
C SER A 68 11.87 -8.56 2.89
N LYS A 69 10.72 -7.85 2.98
CA LYS A 69 10.66 -6.42 3.37
C LYS A 69 11.49 -6.12 4.61
N SER A 70 11.09 -6.70 5.74
CA SER A 70 11.71 -6.47 7.05
C SER A 70 13.12 -7.04 7.13
N THR A 71 13.42 -8.15 6.41
CA THR A 71 14.77 -8.71 6.32
C THR A 71 15.72 -7.72 5.65
N LEU A 72 15.34 -7.15 4.50
CA LEU A 72 16.16 -6.15 3.80
C LEU A 72 16.33 -4.87 4.62
N ALA A 73 15.29 -4.42 5.32
CA ALA A 73 15.38 -3.26 6.19
C ALA A 73 16.33 -3.48 7.37
N LYS A 74 16.29 -4.66 8.03
CA LYS A 74 17.23 -5.04 9.10
C LYS A 74 18.66 -5.12 8.56
N THR A 75 18.84 -5.69 7.39
CA THR A 75 20.15 -5.77 6.72
C THR A 75 20.66 -4.38 6.36
N ALA A 76 19.80 -3.49 5.86
CA ALA A 76 20.15 -2.10 5.58
C ALA A 76 20.59 -1.35 6.84
N LEU A 77 19.91 -1.61 7.97
CA LEU A 77 20.30 -1.01 9.24
C LEU A 77 21.66 -1.53 9.71
N LEU A 78 21.90 -2.85 9.68
CA LEU A 78 23.22 -3.43 9.98
C LEU A 78 24.29 -2.87 9.05
N TYR A 79 24.04 -2.84 7.75
CA TYR A 79 24.94 -2.23 6.77
C TYR A 79 25.32 -0.80 7.17
N LYS A 80 24.32 0.05 7.49
CA LYS A 80 24.56 1.45 7.89
C LYS A 80 25.37 1.54 9.19
N LEU A 81 25.12 0.70 10.19
CA LEU A 81 25.91 0.67 11.44
C LEU A 81 27.39 0.31 11.21
N TYR A 82 27.65 -0.63 10.31
CA TYR A 82 29.01 -1.07 10.01
C TYR A 82 29.77 -0.12 9.08
N PHE A 83 29.12 0.39 8.04
CA PHE A 83 29.71 1.30 7.05
C PHE A 83 29.50 2.79 7.36
N ASN A 84 28.94 3.12 8.52
CA ASN A 84 28.79 4.51 8.92
C ASN A 84 30.17 5.21 8.97
N LYS A 85 30.20 6.44 8.44
CA LYS A 85 31.40 7.27 8.44
C LYS A 85 31.82 7.59 9.88
N GLU A 86 33.12 7.55 10.14
CA GLU A 86 33.67 7.92 11.43
C GLU A 86 33.24 9.34 11.83
N GLY A 87 32.78 9.49 13.08
CA GLY A 87 32.29 10.77 13.61
C GLY A 87 30.84 11.08 13.34
N LYS A 88 30.13 10.36 12.44
CA LYS A 88 28.68 10.50 12.26
C LYS A 88 27.95 9.55 13.19
N LYS A 89 27.15 10.10 14.10
CA LYS A 89 26.32 9.30 15.02
C LYS A 89 24.90 9.22 14.48
N GLU A 90 24.36 8.03 14.45
CA GLU A 90 22.97 7.79 14.04
C GLU A 90 22.11 7.53 15.28
N PHE A 91 20.96 8.21 15.35
CA PHE A 91 19.92 7.91 16.32
C PHE A 91 18.69 7.41 15.59
N MET A 92 18.37 6.12 15.73
CA MET A 92 17.39 5.42 14.92
C MET A 92 16.26 4.82 15.77
N ALA A 93 15.04 4.89 15.28
CA ALA A 93 13.90 4.18 15.85
C ALA A 93 13.40 3.10 14.88
N TRP A 94 13.17 1.90 15.40
CA TRP A 94 12.39 0.87 14.72
C TRP A 94 10.99 0.82 15.35
N VAL A 95 9.98 1.05 14.55
CA VAL A 95 8.58 1.08 14.99
C VAL A 95 7.82 -0.03 14.28
N ALA A 96 7.07 -0.83 15.03
CA ALA A 96 6.13 -1.83 14.51
C ALA A 96 4.74 -1.57 15.08
N GLU A 97 3.72 -2.35 14.70
CA GLU A 97 2.39 -2.23 15.28
C GLU A 97 2.44 -2.28 16.80
N GLU A 98 3.10 -3.32 17.35
CA GLU A 98 3.35 -3.45 18.78
C GLU A 98 4.83 -3.33 19.11
N GLN A 99 5.12 -2.82 20.32
CA GLN A 99 6.51 -2.69 20.78
C GLN A 99 7.23 -4.03 20.89
N SER A 100 6.52 -5.13 21.21
CA SER A 100 7.07 -6.48 21.24
C SER A 100 7.69 -6.89 19.91
N GLN A 101 7.01 -6.62 18.80
CA GLN A 101 7.51 -6.88 17.45
C GLN A 101 8.77 -6.04 17.15
N ALA A 102 8.75 -4.76 17.50
CA ALA A 102 9.93 -3.90 17.35
C ALA A 102 11.13 -4.42 18.18
N ILE A 103 10.89 -4.92 19.39
CA ILE A 103 11.91 -5.56 20.24
C ILE A 103 12.51 -6.79 19.56
N ASP A 104 11.71 -7.63 18.89
CA ASP A 104 12.23 -8.80 18.18
C ASP A 104 13.17 -8.39 17.02
N HIS A 105 12.86 -7.31 16.33
CA HIS A 105 13.76 -6.75 15.31
C HIS A 105 15.07 -6.20 15.93
N ILE A 106 14.98 -5.54 17.07
CA ILE A 106 16.17 -5.06 17.81
C ILE A 106 17.03 -6.24 18.26
N LYS A 107 16.44 -7.27 18.85
CA LYS A 107 17.16 -8.49 19.26
C LYS A 107 17.84 -9.20 18.11
N TYR A 108 17.20 -9.27 16.94
CA TYR A 108 17.80 -9.81 15.72
C TYR A 108 19.08 -9.04 15.35
N ILE A 109 19.01 -7.71 15.33
CA ILE A 109 20.17 -6.86 15.00
C ILE A 109 21.27 -7.03 16.04
N GLN A 110 20.93 -7.00 17.32
CA GLN A 110 21.86 -7.22 18.43
C GLN A 110 22.55 -8.59 18.35
N SER A 111 21.82 -9.66 18.00
CA SER A 111 22.40 -11.00 17.89
C SER A 111 23.47 -11.09 16.82
N HIS A 112 23.27 -10.39 15.69
CA HIS A 112 24.30 -10.32 14.64
C HIS A 112 25.50 -9.48 15.04
N ILE A 113 25.30 -8.37 15.75
CA ILE A 113 26.42 -7.55 16.25
C ILE A 113 27.25 -8.34 17.27
N GLU A 114 26.60 -9.11 18.14
CA GLU A 114 27.25 -9.77 19.27
C GLU A 114 27.83 -11.15 18.92
N PHE A 115 27.18 -11.91 18.05
CA PHE A 115 27.51 -13.33 17.85
C PHE A 115 27.84 -13.72 16.41
N ASN A 116 27.69 -12.84 15.42
CA ASN A 116 27.98 -13.20 14.04
C ASN A 116 29.49 -13.23 13.79
N PRO A 117 30.09 -14.42 13.57
CA PRO A 117 31.56 -14.53 13.49
C PRO A 117 32.13 -13.82 12.28
N ALA A 118 31.39 -13.74 11.16
CA ALA A 118 31.84 -13.04 9.97
C ALA A 118 31.88 -11.53 10.20
N LEU A 119 30.83 -10.96 10.81
CA LEU A 119 30.80 -9.53 11.14
C LEU A 119 31.89 -9.16 12.15
N LEU A 120 32.08 -9.97 13.18
CA LEU A 120 33.16 -9.78 14.17
C LEU A 120 34.56 -9.86 13.52
N TYR A 121 34.75 -10.81 12.60
CA TYR A 121 36.04 -10.96 11.91
C TYR A 121 36.37 -9.78 10.97
N TYR A 122 35.37 -9.36 10.17
CA TYR A 122 35.60 -8.34 9.14
C TYR A 122 35.53 -6.92 9.68
N PHE A 123 34.67 -6.62 10.64
CA PHE A 123 34.43 -5.26 11.15
C PHE A 123 34.89 -5.06 12.62
N GLY A 124 35.07 -6.14 13.37
CA GLY A 124 35.33 -6.07 14.81
C GLY A 124 34.02 -5.88 15.62
N ASP A 125 34.19 -5.83 16.93
CA ASP A 125 33.10 -5.61 17.86
C ASP A 125 32.70 -4.12 17.87
N ILE A 126 31.41 -3.87 17.57
CA ILE A 126 30.82 -2.54 17.63
C ILE A 126 29.79 -2.39 18.77
N LYS A 127 29.70 -3.36 19.70
CA LYS A 127 28.82 -3.30 20.85
C LYS A 127 29.17 -2.13 21.76
N GLY A 128 28.16 -1.33 22.14
CA GLY A 128 28.34 -0.18 23.03
C GLY A 128 27.91 -0.48 24.47
N ASN A 129 27.92 0.55 25.32
CA ASN A 129 27.67 0.41 26.76
C ASN A 129 26.20 0.16 27.11
N LYS A 130 25.26 0.68 26.33
CA LYS A 130 23.81 0.45 26.54
C LYS A 130 23.37 -0.72 25.69
N TRP A 131 22.91 -1.80 26.33
CA TRP A 131 22.51 -3.03 25.66
C TRP A 131 21.32 -3.66 26.36
N THR A 132 20.14 -3.26 25.96
CA THR A 132 18.86 -3.74 26.51
C THR A 132 17.97 -4.29 25.40
N GLU A 133 16.94 -5.03 25.72
CA GLU A 133 16.01 -5.57 24.71
C GLU A 133 15.34 -4.50 23.85
N LYS A 134 15.11 -3.31 24.41
CA LYS A 134 14.38 -2.20 23.75
C LYS A 134 15.31 -1.22 23.08
N GLU A 135 16.56 -1.22 23.41
CA GLU A 135 17.50 -0.18 23.00
C GLU A 135 18.95 -0.65 23.14
N PHE A 136 19.78 -0.29 22.16
CA PHE A 136 21.21 -0.47 22.25
C PHE A 136 22.00 0.71 21.67
N THR A 137 23.25 0.79 22.04
CA THR A 137 24.23 1.71 21.44
C THR A 137 25.36 0.93 20.79
N THR A 138 26.02 1.53 19.79
CA THR A 138 27.30 1.02 19.26
C THR A 138 28.49 1.71 19.91
N SER A 139 29.68 1.11 19.81
CA SER A 139 30.95 1.73 20.22
C SER A 139 31.28 3.00 19.44
N LYS A 140 30.67 3.17 18.24
CA LYS A 140 30.77 4.38 17.42
C LYS A 140 29.83 5.51 17.92
N GLY A 141 28.94 5.20 18.86
CA GLY A 141 27.98 6.14 19.44
C GLY A 141 26.62 6.18 18.74
N ASP A 142 26.35 5.26 17.82
CA ASP A 142 25.00 5.10 17.26
C ASP A 142 24.04 4.57 18.34
N ARG A 143 22.78 4.90 18.20
CA ARG A 143 21.71 4.47 19.12
C ARG A 143 20.52 3.96 18.34
N VAL A 144 19.98 2.82 18.71
CA VAL A 144 18.80 2.19 18.09
C VAL A 144 17.79 1.85 19.17
N ILE A 145 16.51 2.20 18.96
CA ILE A 145 15.42 1.99 19.92
C ILE A 145 14.20 1.37 19.24
N GLY A 146 13.54 0.41 19.92
CA GLY A 146 12.28 -0.21 19.50
C GLY A 146 11.06 0.44 20.13
N LYS A 147 10.06 0.78 19.32
CA LYS A 147 8.81 1.44 19.72
C LYS A 147 7.59 0.76 19.08
N GLY A 148 6.42 0.93 19.66
CA GLY A 148 5.14 0.59 19.06
C GLY A 148 4.48 1.79 18.38
N THR A 149 3.56 1.52 17.47
CA THR A 149 2.71 2.56 16.84
C THR A 149 1.95 3.33 17.91
N ASN A 150 1.73 4.62 17.69
CA ASN A 150 1.10 5.55 18.62
C ASN A 150 1.88 5.84 19.93
N GLN A 151 3.08 5.26 20.11
CA GLN A 151 3.94 5.65 21.22
C GLN A 151 4.62 6.98 20.95
N ARG A 152 4.95 7.68 22.06
CA ARG A 152 5.73 8.91 22.00
C ARG A 152 7.15 8.60 21.51
N LEU A 153 7.58 9.22 20.43
CA LEU A 153 8.93 9.13 19.92
C LEU A 153 9.89 10.06 20.67
N ARG A 154 9.39 11.16 21.23
CA ARG A 154 10.18 12.08 22.06
C ARG A 154 10.00 11.73 23.55
N GLY A 155 11.10 11.53 24.28
CA GLY A 155 11.12 11.25 25.70
C GLY A 155 11.68 12.43 26.51
N ARG A 156 11.34 12.52 27.83
CA ARG A 156 11.86 13.55 28.74
C ARG A 156 13.37 13.48 28.96
N SER A 157 13.98 12.32 28.74
CA SER A 157 15.42 12.06 28.92
C SER A 157 16.30 12.39 27.71
N GLU A 158 15.69 12.82 26.59
CA GLU A 158 16.36 12.97 25.31
C GLU A 158 16.37 14.44 24.84
N ILE A 159 16.61 15.35 25.77
CA ILE A 159 16.66 16.78 25.50
C ILE A 159 17.71 17.04 24.40
N GLY A 160 17.23 17.47 23.23
CA GLY A 160 18.07 17.91 22.12
C GLY A 160 18.47 16.82 21.11
N LEU A 161 18.15 15.53 21.32
CA LEU A 161 18.41 14.48 20.33
C LEU A 161 17.19 14.26 19.44
N ARG A 162 17.39 14.39 18.12
CA ARG A 162 16.39 14.07 17.09
C ARG A 162 16.80 12.80 16.36
N TYR A 163 15.81 12.08 15.84
CA TYR A 163 16.09 10.87 15.09
C TYR A 163 16.70 11.21 13.72
N THR A 164 17.80 10.56 13.40
CA THR A 164 18.37 10.59 12.05
C THR A 164 17.63 9.63 11.12
N LYS A 165 16.93 8.63 11.69
CA LYS A 165 16.13 7.66 10.94
C LYS A 165 15.00 7.08 11.78
N ILE A 166 13.81 7.00 11.17
CA ILE A 166 12.67 6.27 11.73
C ILE A 166 12.21 5.25 10.71
N ILE A 167 12.18 3.98 11.12
CA ILE A 167 11.71 2.85 10.31
C ILE A 167 10.35 2.43 10.87
N LEU A 168 9.30 2.50 10.05
CA LEU A 168 7.97 2.01 10.38
C LEU A 168 7.75 0.72 9.58
N ASP A 169 7.83 -0.43 10.25
CA ASP A 169 7.76 -1.75 9.65
C ASP A 169 6.48 -2.47 10.08
N ASP A 170 5.61 -2.79 9.12
CA ASP A 170 4.28 -3.38 9.33
C ASP A 170 3.52 -2.69 10.50
N PHE A 171 3.53 -1.35 10.49
CA PHE A 171 2.93 -0.50 11.54
C PHE A 171 1.40 -0.36 11.38
N GLU A 172 0.86 -0.68 10.20
CA GLU A 172 -0.56 -0.83 9.93
C GLU A 172 -0.96 -2.30 9.91
N SER A 173 -2.09 -2.62 10.55
CA SER A 173 -2.71 -3.93 10.56
C SER A 173 -4.21 -3.82 10.28
N GLU A 174 -4.87 -4.95 10.04
CA GLU A 174 -6.33 -4.98 9.92
C GLU A 174 -7.02 -4.49 11.21
N LEU A 175 -6.40 -4.72 12.36
CA LEU A 175 -6.97 -4.32 13.65
C LEU A 175 -6.91 -2.81 13.86
N ASN A 176 -5.75 -2.19 13.59
CA ASN A 176 -5.56 -0.75 13.80
C ASN A 176 -6.03 0.11 12.62
N THR A 177 -6.45 -0.50 11.50
CA THR A 177 -7.07 0.19 10.36
C THR A 177 -8.57 -0.09 10.20
N LYS A 178 -9.18 -0.82 11.14
CA LYS A 178 -10.56 -1.31 11.04
C LYS A 178 -11.59 -0.19 10.92
N THR A 179 -11.43 0.91 11.66
CA THR A 179 -12.40 2.02 11.63
C THR A 179 -11.78 3.29 11.00
N PRO A 180 -12.61 4.18 10.42
CA PRO A 180 -12.12 5.46 9.86
C PRO A 180 -11.33 6.30 10.89
N GLU A 181 -11.77 6.29 12.16
CA GLU A 181 -11.13 7.04 13.25
C GLU A 181 -9.70 6.53 13.48
N ARG A 182 -9.51 5.19 13.57
CA ARG A 182 -8.19 4.57 13.76
C ARG A 182 -7.25 4.87 12.59
N ARG A 183 -7.75 4.80 11.35
CA ARG A 183 -6.96 5.16 10.18
C ARG A 183 -6.53 6.62 10.19
N ARG A 184 -7.44 7.53 10.60
CA ARG A 184 -7.12 8.94 10.78
C ARG A 184 -6.10 9.16 11.89
N GLU A 185 -6.23 8.48 13.02
CA GLU A 185 -5.26 8.55 14.14
C GLU A 185 -3.86 8.14 13.69
N ILE A 186 -3.71 7.09 12.87
CA ILE A 186 -2.41 6.68 12.32
C ILE A 186 -1.84 7.78 11.41
N LYS A 187 -2.66 8.31 10.48
CA LYS A 187 -2.24 9.40 9.58
C LYS A 187 -1.79 10.64 10.37
N GLU A 188 -2.56 11.03 11.36
CA GLU A 188 -2.24 12.15 12.24
C GLU A 188 -0.98 11.88 13.07
N TRP A 189 -0.82 10.68 13.62
CA TRP A 189 0.36 10.30 14.39
C TRP A 189 1.64 10.34 13.55
N VAL A 190 1.61 9.83 12.33
CA VAL A 190 2.79 9.91 11.44
C VAL A 190 3.13 11.38 11.16
N MET A 191 2.16 12.20 10.79
CA MET A 191 2.40 13.60 10.42
C MET A 191 2.72 14.51 11.59
N SER A 192 2.16 14.25 12.78
CA SER A 192 2.32 15.11 13.96
C SER A 192 3.36 14.64 14.99
N THR A 193 3.76 13.36 14.93
CA THR A 193 4.68 12.77 15.91
C THR A 193 5.94 12.22 15.25
N VAL A 194 5.81 11.44 14.16
CA VAL A 194 6.97 10.82 13.49
C VAL A 194 7.77 11.88 12.73
N GLU A 195 7.12 12.62 11.84
CA GLU A 195 7.79 13.65 11.03
C GLU A 195 8.50 14.70 11.87
N PRO A 196 7.85 15.32 12.89
CA PRO A 196 8.55 16.32 13.71
C PRO A 196 9.58 15.74 14.70
N ALA A 197 9.69 14.41 14.83
CA ALA A 197 10.72 13.77 15.65
C ALA A 197 12.07 13.65 14.94
N LEU A 198 12.08 13.83 13.62
CA LEU A 198 13.28 13.74 12.80
C LEU A 198 14.21 14.94 12.96
N GLU A 199 15.47 14.73 12.63
CA GLU A 199 16.47 15.79 12.48
C GLU A 199 16.13 16.67 11.27
N GLU A 200 16.21 17.98 11.44
CA GLU A 200 15.85 18.98 10.42
C GLU A 200 17.05 19.88 10.05
N SER A 201 18.24 19.58 10.58
CA SER A 201 19.43 20.39 10.28
C SER A 201 19.77 20.30 8.81
N LYS A 202 20.06 21.44 8.17
CA LYS A 202 20.41 21.51 6.76
C LYS A 202 21.62 20.60 6.45
N GLY A 203 21.43 19.69 5.50
CA GLY A 203 22.44 18.71 5.09
C GLY A 203 22.51 17.45 5.98
N ASN A 204 21.68 17.37 7.02
CA ASN A 204 21.58 16.20 7.90
C ASN A 204 20.11 15.87 8.22
N GLU A 205 19.21 16.12 7.27
CA GLU A 205 17.78 15.84 7.42
C GLU A 205 17.57 14.35 7.66
N GLY A 206 16.71 14.04 8.63
CA GLY A 206 16.35 12.67 9.01
C GLY A 206 15.56 11.94 7.93
N GLU A 207 15.66 10.63 7.93
CA GLU A 207 15.02 9.74 6.96
C GLU A 207 13.83 8.99 7.60
N VAL A 208 12.74 8.81 6.84
CA VAL A 208 11.64 7.88 7.18
C VAL A 208 11.60 6.76 6.16
N TRP A 209 11.55 5.53 6.66
CA TRP A 209 11.26 4.35 5.87
C TRP A 209 9.92 3.77 6.30
N LEU A 210 8.93 3.82 5.41
CA LEU A 210 7.65 3.12 5.57
C LEU A 210 7.74 1.79 4.84
N ILE A 211 7.49 0.71 5.55
CA ILE A 211 7.63 -0.64 5.02
C ILE A 211 6.38 -1.43 5.41
N GLY A 212 5.69 -2.00 4.43
CA GLY A 212 4.49 -2.77 4.74
C GLY A 212 3.81 -3.40 3.55
N THR A 213 2.62 -3.91 3.83
CA THR A 213 1.65 -4.43 2.87
C THR A 213 0.38 -3.58 3.01
N ILE A 214 -0.33 -3.31 1.91
CA ILE A 214 -1.59 -2.57 1.98
C ILE A 214 -2.65 -3.47 2.63
N VAL A 215 -3.09 -3.09 3.83
CA VAL A 215 -4.07 -3.84 4.62
C VAL A 215 -5.49 -3.30 4.50
N HIS A 216 -5.65 -2.06 4.04
CA HIS A 216 -6.94 -1.40 3.86
C HIS A 216 -6.87 -0.37 2.72
N TYR A 217 -7.96 -0.23 1.94
CA TYR A 217 -8.03 0.71 0.80
C TYR A 217 -7.88 2.19 1.20
N ASP A 218 -8.13 2.55 2.47
CA ASP A 218 -7.94 3.89 3.04
C ASP A 218 -6.85 3.87 4.15
N SER A 219 -5.85 2.97 4.04
CA SER A 219 -4.69 2.96 4.93
C SER A 219 -3.73 4.12 4.63
N PHE A 220 -2.79 4.39 5.53
CA PHE A 220 -1.78 5.42 5.30
C PHE A 220 -0.87 5.04 4.11
N LEU A 221 -0.43 3.77 4.04
CA LEU A 221 0.37 3.28 2.92
C LEU A 221 -0.37 3.40 1.58
N GLN A 222 -1.68 3.09 1.54
CA GLN A 222 -2.49 3.28 0.34
C GLN A 222 -2.55 4.77 -0.05
N SER A 223 -2.77 5.66 0.92
CA SER A 223 -2.83 7.11 0.65
C SER A 223 -1.51 7.66 0.09
N ILE A 224 -0.36 7.13 0.55
CA ILE A 224 0.96 7.48 -0.01
C ILE A 224 1.08 6.98 -1.45
N TYR A 225 0.65 5.74 -1.73
CA TYR A 225 0.70 5.17 -3.07
C TYR A 225 -0.20 5.91 -4.05
N ASP A 226 -1.44 6.23 -3.65
CA ASP A 226 -2.39 6.97 -4.48
C ASP A 226 -1.86 8.38 -4.81
N GLY A 227 -1.32 9.07 -3.82
CA GLY A 227 -0.70 10.39 -4.00
C GLY A 227 0.53 10.35 -4.91
N PHE A 228 1.31 9.25 -4.86
CA PHE A 228 2.44 9.04 -5.76
C PHE A 228 1.99 8.82 -7.21
N GLU A 229 1.00 7.95 -7.44
CA GLU A 229 0.46 7.70 -8.78
C GLU A 229 -0.23 8.96 -9.36
N GLU A 230 -0.94 9.73 -8.54
CA GLU A 230 -1.48 11.02 -8.93
C GLU A 230 -0.36 12.00 -9.33
N ALA A 231 0.66 12.15 -8.49
CA ALA A 231 1.79 13.03 -8.77
C ALA A 231 2.54 12.65 -10.06
N LYS A 232 2.69 11.35 -10.31
CA LYS A 232 3.29 10.81 -11.53
C LYS A 232 2.46 11.14 -12.78
N ARG A 233 1.14 10.99 -12.68
CA ARG A 233 0.21 11.36 -13.76
C ARG A 233 0.27 12.86 -14.08
N ASP A 234 0.28 13.69 -13.02
CA ASP A 234 0.29 15.14 -13.11
C ASP A 234 1.70 15.71 -13.36
N LYS A 235 2.73 14.85 -13.43
CA LYS A 235 4.16 15.24 -13.61
C LYS A 235 4.65 16.22 -12.54
N ARG A 236 4.13 16.13 -11.32
CA ARG A 236 4.53 16.95 -10.17
C ARG A 236 5.50 16.20 -9.27
N LYS A 237 6.32 16.94 -8.50
CA LYS A 237 7.15 16.32 -7.45
C LYS A 237 6.26 15.76 -6.34
N TYR A 238 6.68 14.63 -5.80
CA TYR A 238 6.08 14.03 -4.63
C TYR A 238 7.13 13.89 -3.51
N ALA A 239 6.70 14.03 -2.27
CA ALA A 239 7.62 13.99 -1.13
C ALA A 239 8.16 12.59 -0.83
N TRP A 240 7.44 11.54 -1.24
CA TRP A 240 7.78 10.16 -1.01
C TRP A 240 8.30 9.50 -2.28
N GLU A 241 9.40 8.77 -2.14
CA GLU A 241 9.83 7.78 -3.13
C GLU A 241 9.11 6.48 -2.83
N VAL A 242 8.44 5.90 -3.81
CA VAL A 242 7.58 4.73 -3.61
C VAL A 242 8.03 3.56 -4.46
N ILE A 243 8.27 2.41 -3.82
CA ILE A 243 8.38 1.11 -4.48
C ILE A 243 7.11 0.33 -4.17
N PHE A 244 6.41 -0.07 -5.23
CA PHE A 244 5.20 -0.87 -5.14
C PHE A 244 5.30 -2.08 -6.04
N HIS A 245 5.18 -3.27 -5.46
CA HIS A 245 5.13 -4.52 -6.24
C HIS A 245 3.99 -5.43 -5.77
N LYS A 246 3.47 -6.18 -6.72
CA LYS A 246 2.57 -7.32 -6.52
C LYS A 246 3.39 -8.61 -6.61
N ALA A 247 2.98 -9.68 -5.92
CA ALA A 247 3.67 -10.97 -6.01
C ALA A 247 3.64 -11.55 -7.44
N MET A 248 2.67 -11.12 -8.24
CA MET A 248 2.53 -11.51 -9.65
C MET A 248 2.05 -10.32 -10.48
N LYS A 249 2.72 -10.05 -11.60
CA LYS A 249 2.36 -9.04 -12.58
C LYS A 249 2.50 -9.64 -13.99
N ASP A 250 1.51 -9.43 -14.85
CA ASP A 250 1.50 -9.89 -16.26
C ASP A 250 1.87 -11.38 -16.41
N GLY A 251 1.43 -12.19 -15.45
CA GLY A 251 1.70 -13.63 -15.42
C GLY A 251 3.10 -14.04 -14.96
N ALA A 252 3.98 -13.10 -14.61
CA ALA A 252 5.31 -13.34 -14.05
C ALA A 252 5.29 -13.15 -12.52
N ALA A 253 6.02 -14.03 -11.80
CA ALA A 253 6.21 -13.90 -10.37
C ALA A 253 7.31 -12.85 -10.07
N LEU A 254 7.12 -12.05 -9.02
CA LEU A 254 8.09 -11.05 -8.59
C LEU A 254 9.41 -11.68 -8.12
N TRP A 255 9.34 -12.82 -7.43
CA TRP A 255 10.49 -13.56 -6.92
C TRP A 255 10.44 -15.05 -7.31
N PRO A 256 10.75 -15.40 -8.57
CA PRO A 256 10.52 -16.75 -9.11
C PRO A 256 11.27 -17.85 -8.37
N SER A 257 12.48 -17.57 -7.85
CA SER A 257 13.31 -18.56 -7.14
C SER A 257 12.75 -18.96 -5.78
N TYR A 258 11.89 -18.14 -5.16
CA TYR A 258 11.28 -18.40 -3.86
C TYR A 258 9.76 -18.59 -3.95
N PHE A 259 9.08 -17.69 -4.68
CA PHE A 259 7.67 -17.75 -5.02
C PHE A 259 7.49 -18.01 -6.52
N SER A 260 7.61 -19.27 -6.94
CA SER A 260 7.31 -19.63 -8.33
C SER A 260 5.83 -19.36 -8.67
N LYS A 261 5.54 -19.19 -9.97
CA LYS A 261 4.16 -19.03 -10.45
C LYS A 261 3.24 -20.17 -9.99
N ALA A 262 3.76 -21.40 -9.97
CA ALA A 262 3.01 -22.56 -9.48
C ALA A 262 2.69 -22.46 -7.99
N LYS A 263 3.67 -22.09 -7.16
CA LYS A 263 3.50 -21.87 -5.73
C LYS A 263 2.49 -20.76 -5.44
N LEU A 264 2.54 -19.64 -6.16
CA LEU A 264 1.56 -18.55 -5.99
C LEU A 264 0.14 -18.95 -6.39
N LYS A 265 -0.02 -19.73 -7.46
CA LYS A 265 -1.31 -20.29 -7.86
C LYS A 265 -1.87 -21.28 -6.81
N ASP A 266 -1.00 -22.12 -6.22
CA ASP A 266 -1.42 -23.03 -5.15
C ASP A 266 -1.80 -22.29 -3.88
N ILE A 267 -1.06 -21.24 -3.49
CA ILE A 267 -1.44 -20.37 -2.38
C ILE A 267 -2.80 -19.74 -2.66
N ARG A 268 -3.01 -19.16 -3.84
CA ARG A 268 -4.27 -18.55 -4.23
C ARG A 268 -5.43 -19.54 -4.13
N ARG A 269 -5.27 -20.76 -4.66
CA ARG A 269 -6.29 -21.80 -4.59
C ARG A 269 -6.70 -22.11 -3.15
N ARG A 270 -5.73 -22.20 -2.21
CA ARG A 270 -6.05 -22.40 -0.78
C ARG A 270 -6.90 -21.30 -0.20
N PHE A 271 -6.69 -20.05 -0.60
CA PHE A 271 -7.58 -18.95 -0.22
C PHE A 271 -8.95 -19.04 -0.89
N GLU A 272 -9.02 -19.49 -2.16
CA GLU A 272 -10.26 -19.71 -2.90
C GLU A 272 -11.11 -20.82 -2.23
N ASP A 273 -10.49 -21.94 -1.88
CA ASP A 273 -11.14 -23.07 -1.17
C ASP A 273 -11.77 -22.66 0.17
N MET A 274 -11.23 -21.63 0.81
CA MET A 274 -11.74 -21.05 2.06
C MET A 274 -12.67 -19.84 1.87
N GLY A 275 -12.97 -19.44 0.63
CA GLY A 275 -13.77 -18.24 0.34
C GLY A 275 -13.05 -16.92 0.67
N LEU A 276 -11.72 -16.92 0.79
CA LEU A 276 -10.90 -15.80 1.23
C LEU A 276 -10.04 -15.20 0.11
N VAL A 277 -10.50 -15.23 -1.14
CA VAL A 277 -9.77 -14.69 -2.31
C VAL A 277 -9.32 -13.23 -2.11
N HIS A 278 -10.15 -12.43 -1.45
CA HIS A 278 -9.84 -11.05 -1.11
C HIS A 278 -8.60 -10.91 -0.22
N LYS A 279 -8.37 -11.88 0.71
CA LYS A 279 -7.17 -11.91 1.54
C LYS A 279 -5.92 -12.22 0.74
N PHE A 280 -6.02 -13.11 -0.28
CA PHE A 280 -4.92 -13.30 -1.21
C PHE A 280 -4.62 -12.01 -1.99
N ALA A 281 -5.65 -11.31 -2.46
CA ALA A 281 -5.49 -10.04 -3.15
C ALA A 281 -4.81 -8.98 -2.24
N GLN A 282 -5.21 -8.89 -0.98
CA GLN A 282 -4.61 -8.02 0.01
C GLN A 282 -3.14 -8.38 0.28
N GLU A 283 -2.86 -9.62 0.70
CA GLU A 283 -1.56 -10.05 1.21
C GLU A 283 -0.49 -10.23 0.11
N TYR A 284 -0.91 -10.68 -1.08
CA TYR A 284 0.03 -11.00 -2.17
C TYR A 284 -0.03 -10.03 -3.34
N MET A 285 -1.14 -9.29 -3.51
CA MET A 285 -1.28 -8.38 -4.64
C MET A 285 -1.28 -6.90 -4.22
N ASN A 286 -1.22 -6.61 -2.92
CA ASN A 286 -1.39 -5.27 -2.37
C ASN A 286 -2.70 -4.59 -2.87
N GLU A 287 -3.76 -5.38 -3.00
CA GLU A 287 -5.09 -4.96 -3.41
C GLU A 287 -6.06 -5.15 -2.25
N ALA A 288 -6.08 -4.20 -1.32
CA ALA A 288 -7.06 -4.21 -0.26
C ALA A 288 -8.41 -3.73 -0.79
N ARG A 289 -9.45 -4.55 -0.61
CA ARG A 289 -10.83 -4.21 -0.94
C ARG A 289 -11.65 -4.20 0.34
N ASP A 290 -12.43 -3.17 0.52
CA ASP A 290 -13.42 -3.14 1.59
C ASP A 290 -14.62 -4.03 1.19
N LEU A 291 -14.61 -5.25 1.68
CA LEU A 291 -15.72 -6.18 1.45
C LEU A 291 -16.91 -5.91 2.36
N ASP A 292 -16.69 -5.29 3.52
CA ASP A 292 -17.75 -4.99 4.48
C ASP A 292 -18.59 -3.78 4.03
N SER A 293 -17.98 -2.87 3.24
CA SER A 293 -18.71 -1.76 2.62
C SER A 293 -19.43 -2.14 1.32
N LEU A 294 -19.07 -3.27 0.70
CA LEU A 294 -19.76 -3.74 -0.50
C LEU A 294 -21.16 -4.26 -0.11
N LYS A 295 -22.19 -3.45 -0.36
CA LYS A 295 -23.60 -3.89 -0.29
C LYS A 295 -23.86 -5.11 -1.18
N PHE A 296 -23.05 -5.31 -2.22
CA PHE A 296 -23.09 -6.45 -3.13
C PHE A 296 -21.84 -7.30 -2.99
N LYS A 297 -22.00 -8.55 -2.56
CA LYS A 297 -20.91 -9.52 -2.48
C LYS A 297 -20.50 -9.95 -3.88
N VAL A 298 -19.25 -9.72 -4.25
CA VAL A 298 -18.71 -9.98 -5.62
C VAL A 298 -18.85 -11.45 -6.02
N ASP A 299 -18.75 -12.38 -5.07
CA ASP A 299 -18.96 -13.81 -5.25
C ASP A 299 -20.42 -14.21 -5.59
N ARG A 300 -21.37 -13.29 -5.38
CA ARG A 300 -22.78 -13.47 -5.72
C ARG A 300 -23.18 -12.77 -7.02
N ILE A 301 -22.27 -12.00 -7.63
CA ILE A 301 -22.53 -11.37 -8.93
C ILE A 301 -22.43 -12.42 -10.01
N GLN A 302 -23.53 -12.66 -10.69
CA GLN A 302 -23.58 -13.54 -11.87
C GLN A 302 -23.43 -12.68 -13.13
N HIS A 303 -22.76 -13.22 -14.13
CA HIS A 303 -22.65 -12.60 -15.44
C HIS A 303 -23.67 -13.20 -16.38
N TYR A 304 -24.35 -12.36 -17.13
CA TYR A 304 -25.26 -12.79 -18.18
C TYR A 304 -24.81 -12.20 -19.52
N SER A 305 -25.17 -12.88 -20.60
CA SER A 305 -24.96 -12.40 -21.97
C SER A 305 -26.33 -12.12 -22.59
N GLY A 306 -26.69 -10.84 -22.73
CA GLY A 306 -27.98 -10.45 -23.27
C GLY A 306 -28.03 -8.94 -23.56
N GLU A 307 -29.01 -8.53 -24.35
CA GLU A 307 -29.27 -7.15 -24.70
C GLU A 307 -30.65 -6.72 -24.20
N TYR A 308 -30.76 -5.45 -23.76
CA TYR A 308 -32.08 -4.87 -23.48
C TYR A 308 -32.80 -4.51 -24.77
N ARG A 309 -34.07 -4.87 -24.88
CA ARG A 309 -34.98 -4.41 -25.95
C ARG A 309 -36.34 -4.06 -25.40
N GLU A 310 -36.94 -3.03 -25.97
CA GLU A 310 -38.35 -2.69 -25.78
C GLU A 310 -39.18 -3.36 -26.86
N SER A 311 -40.34 -3.90 -26.49
CA SER A 311 -41.33 -4.41 -27.42
C SER A 311 -42.74 -4.25 -26.82
N ASN A 312 -43.67 -3.63 -27.57
CA ASN A 312 -45.05 -3.41 -27.18
C ASN A 312 -45.23 -2.74 -25.81
N GLY A 313 -44.38 -1.81 -25.44
CA GLY A 313 -44.42 -1.10 -24.17
C GLY A 313 -43.87 -1.91 -22.98
N PHE A 314 -43.13 -2.98 -23.22
CA PHE A 314 -42.48 -3.81 -22.20
C PHE A 314 -40.98 -3.92 -22.47
N GLY A 315 -40.18 -3.92 -21.39
CA GLY A 315 -38.73 -4.15 -21.48
C GLY A 315 -38.41 -5.65 -21.37
N TYR A 316 -37.44 -6.08 -22.14
CA TYR A 316 -36.95 -7.46 -22.14
C TYR A 316 -35.40 -7.51 -22.10
N ILE A 317 -34.85 -8.49 -21.39
CA ILE A 317 -33.47 -8.92 -21.57
C ILE A 317 -33.50 -10.12 -22.53
N LEU A 318 -32.95 -9.90 -23.73
CA LEU A 318 -32.84 -10.96 -24.73
C LEU A 318 -31.53 -11.68 -24.53
N THR A 319 -31.58 -12.95 -24.17
CA THR A 319 -30.45 -13.87 -24.13
C THR A 319 -30.46 -14.77 -25.37
N ARG A 320 -29.50 -15.68 -25.52
CA ARG A 320 -29.51 -16.67 -26.62
C ARG A 320 -30.66 -17.66 -26.51
N GLU A 321 -31.17 -17.89 -25.33
CA GLU A 321 -32.15 -18.93 -25.01
C GLU A 321 -33.53 -18.35 -24.71
N ASP A 322 -33.61 -17.14 -24.09
CA ASP A 322 -34.83 -16.59 -23.56
C ASP A 322 -34.98 -15.08 -23.77
N ALA A 323 -36.26 -14.62 -23.76
CA ALA A 323 -36.65 -13.23 -23.65
C ALA A 323 -37.27 -12.97 -22.26
N ILE A 324 -36.47 -12.43 -21.34
CA ILE A 324 -36.85 -12.26 -19.93
C ILE A 324 -37.54 -10.88 -19.79
N PRO A 325 -38.84 -10.82 -19.44
CA PRO A 325 -39.52 -9.55 -19.23
C PRO A 325 -39.02 -8.88 -17.94
N VAL A 326 -38.69 -7.59 -18.04
CA VAL A 326 -38.17 -6.83 -16.91
C VAL A 326 -38.85 -5.48 -16.74
N ASN A 327 -39.02 -5.04 -15.50
CA ASN A 327 -39.31 -3.66 -15.16
C ASN A 327 -38.01 -2.87 -15.04
N VAL A 328 -37.92 -1.75 -15.74
CA VAL A 328 -36.70 -0.91 -15.76
C VAL A 328 -36.76 0.15 -14.66
N TYR A 329 -35.65 0.28 -13.94
CA TYR A 329 -35.44 1.28 -12.91
C TYR A 329 -34.10 1.99 -13.17
N ILE A 330 -34.03 3.28 -12.87
CA ILE A 330 -32.84 4.08 -12.99
C ILE A 330 -32.46 4.64 -11.61
N GLY A 331 -31.24 4.38 -11.17
CA GLY A 331 -30.63 4.98 -9.98
C GLY A 331 -29.62 6.04 -10.39
N VAL A 332 -29.66 7.20 -9.74
CA VAL A 332 -28.72 8.31 -10.01
C VAL A 332 -28.07 8.74 -8.71
N ASP A 333 -26.75 8.76 -8.69
CA ASP A 333 -25.93 9.30 -7.62
C ASP A 333 -25.13 10.47 -8.16
N LEU A 334 -25.28 11.64 -7.50
CA LEU A 334 -24.73 12.91 -7.96
C LEU A 334 -23.61 13.39 -7.03
N ALA A 335 -22.43 13.66 -7.60
CA ALA A 335 -21.39 14.36 -6.90
C ALA A 335 -21.65 15.88 -6.85
N TYR A 336 -21.33 16.52 -5.71
CA TYR A 336 -21.57 17.95 -5.50
C TYR A 336 -20.70 18.85 -6.39
N GLU A 337 -19.46 18.46 -6.63
CA GLU A 337 -18.51 19.22 -7.45
C GLU A 337 -17.95 18.36 -8.58
N ALA A 338 -17.77 18.99 -9.76
CA ALA A 338 -17.12 18.36 -10.90
C ALA A 338 -15.62 18.64 -10.88
N GLY A 339 -14.79 17.59 -10.99
CA GLY A 339 -13.34 17.71 -11.10
C GLY A 339 -12.61 16.40 -10.80
N ALA A 340 -11.36 16.28 -11.23
CA ALA A 340 -10.57 15.06 -11.06
C ALA A 340 -10.29 14.64 -9.60
N LYS A 341 -10.64 15.50 -8.63
CA LYS A 341 -10.50 15.27 -7.18
C LYS A 341 -11.81 14.94 -6.48
N HIS A 342 -12.94 14.93 -7.21
CA HIS A 342 -14.27 14.76 -6.64
C HIS A 342 -14.90 13.44 -7.11
N ASP A 343 -16.01 13.04 -6.46
CA ASP A 343 -16.74 11.83 -6.81
C ASP A 343 -17.34 11.89 -8.21
N TYR A 344 -17.59 10.72 -8.78
CA TYR A 344 -18.20 10.59 -10.10
C TYR A 344 -19.69 10.88 -10.07
N GLN A 345 -20.21 11.49 -11.15
CA GLN A 345 -21.62 11.41 -11.47
C GLN A 345 -21.92 10.01 -11.98
N SER A 346 -22.93 9.34 -11.41
CA SER A 346 -23.27 8.00 -11.86
C SER A 346 -24.78 7.82 -12.12
N ILE A 347 -25.08 7.06 -13.18
CA ILE A 347 -26.43 6.58 -13.52
C ILE A 347 -26.32 5.07 -13.70
N VAL A 348 -27.21 4.32 -13.08
CA VAL A 348 -27.28 2.86 -13.26
C VAL A 348 -28.69 2.48 -13.72
N VAL A 349 -28.77 1.71 -14.81
CA VAL A 349 -30.02 1.17 -15.33
C VAL A 349 -30.16 -0.28 -14.94
N ILE A 350 -31.24 -0.63 -14.27
CA ILE A 350 -31.48 -1.96 -13.74
C ILE A 350 -32.83 -2.49 -14.27
N GLY A 351 -32.81 -3.70 -14.83
CA GLY A 351 -34.00 -4.50 -15.10
C GLY A 351 -34.28 -5.41 -13.91
N VAL A 352 -35.54 -5.54 -13.54
CA VAL A 352 -36.01 -6.46 -12.48
C VAL A 352 -37.10 -7.38 -13.04
N ASP A 353 -36.85 -8.69 -13.02
CA ASP A 353 -37.84 -9.70 -13.47
C ASP A 353 -38.87 -10.04 -12.38
N SER A 354 -39.79 -10.99 -12.68
CA SER A 354 -40.82 -11.48 -11.76
C SER A 354 -40.24 -12.20 -10.53
N ASP A 355 -39.10 -12.82 -10.68
CA ASP A 355 -38.40 -13.59 -9.63
C ASP A 355 -37.48 -12.72 -8.76
N LYS A 356 -37.52 -11.39 -8.99
CA LYS A 356 -36.68 -10.39 -8.31
C LYS A 356 -35.18 -10.52 -8.58
N ASN A 357 -34.79 -11.10 -9.72
CA ASN A 357 -33.42 -11.00 -10.19
C ASN A 357 -33.18 -9.59 -10.74
N TYR A 358 -31.96 -9.08 -10.48
CA TYR A 358 -31.54 -7.75 -10.89
C TYR A 358 -30.53 -7.88 -12.03
N TYR A 359 -30.84 -7.24 -13.16
CA TYR A 359 -30.00 -7.21 -14.35
C TYR A 359 -29.44 -5.79 -14.49
N VAL A 360 -28.11 -5.61 -14.39
CA VAL A 360 -27.49 -4.33 -14.73
C VAL A 360 -27.47 -4.21 -16.24
N ILE A 361 -28.33 -3.34 -16.79
CA ILE A 361 -28.51 -3.16 -18.23
C ILE A 361 -27.42 -2.24 -18.77
N ASP A 362 -27.19 -1.11 -18.09
CA ASP A 362 -26.22 -0.10 -18.49
C ASP A 362 -25.79 0.75 -17.31
N TYR A 363 -24.66 1.46 -17.45
CA TYR A 363 -24.21 2.42 -16.47
C TYR A 363 -23.46 3.58 -17.13
N TYR A 364 -23.59 4.75 -16.51
CA TYR A 364 -22.81 5.94 -16.79
C TYR A 364 -22.00 6.32 -15.56
N ARG A 365 -20.71 6.64 -15.72
CA ARG A 365 -19.85 7.07 -14.63
C ARG A 365 -18.76 7.99 -15.16
N GLU A 366 -18.92 9.30 -14.95
CA GLU A 366 -17.98 10.32 -15.42
C GLU A 366 -17.89 11.50 -14.44
N HIS A 367 -16.82 12.27 -14.55
CA HIS A 367 -16.68 13.58 -13.90
C HIS A 367 -17.34 14.66 -14.73
N SER A 368 -18.66 14.67 -14.77
CA SER A 368 -19.45 15.63 -15.56
C SER A 368 -19.93 16.79 -14.70
N PRO A 369 -20.02 18.02 -15.25
CA PRO A 369 -20.65 19.13 -14.56
C PRO A 369 -22.10 18.85 -14.16
N LEU A 370 -22.46 19.21 -12.94
CA LEU A 370 -23.78 18.89 -12.35
C LEU A 370 -24.95 19.43 -13.23
N TYR A 371 -24.79 20.58 -13.88
CA TYR A 371 -25.82 21.17 -14.75
C TYR A 371 -26.15 20.35 -16.01
N GLN A 372 -25.29 19.41 -16.41
CA GLN A 372 -25.55 18.54 -17.57
C GLN A 372 -26.38 17.31 -17.19
N MET A 373 -26.44 16.97 -15.90
CA MET A 373 -27.08 15.74 -15.43
C MET A 373 -28.59 15.66 -15.69
N PRO A 374 -29.40 16.74 -15.62
CA PRO A 374 -30.82 16.67 -15.98
C PRO A 374 -31.06 16.13 -17.39
N ASN A 375 -30.33 16.64 -18.37
CA ASN A 375 -30.45 16.18 -19.76
C ASN A 375 -29.98 14.72 -19.92
N ARG A 376 -28.88 14.36 -19.26
CA ARG A 376 -28.35 12.98 -19.28
C ARG A 376 -29.33 11.98 -18.65
N ILE A 377 -29.95 12.33 -17.55
CA ILE A 377 -30.98 11.49 -16.90
C ILE A 377 -32.20 11.27 -17.84
N LEU A 378 -32.66 12.33 -18.51
CA LEU A 378 -33.75 12.22 -19.46
C LEU A 378 -33.38 11.40 -20.70
N GLU A 379 -32.18 11.53 -21.21
CA GLU A 379 -31.63 10.70 -22.29
C GLU A 379 -31.72 9.21 -21.93
N TYR A 380 -31.24 8.83 -20.74
CA TYR A 380 -31.32 7.46 -20.25
C TYR A 380 -32.75 7.00 -20.02
N CYS A 381 -33.64 7.86 -19.54
CA CYS A 381 -35.08 7.52 -19.41
C CYS A 381 -35.73 7.27 -20.76
N LYS A 382 -35.34 7.98 -21.83
CA LYS A 382 -35.84 7.75 -23.19
C LYS A 382 -35.27 6.48 -23.80
N LEU A 383 -33.95 6.29 -23.65
CA LEU A 383 -33.24 5.15 -24.25
C LEU A 383 -33.70 3.80 -23.70
N TYR A 384 -34.06 3.75 -22.41
CA TYR A 384 -34.45 2.53 -21.71
C TYR A 384 -35.97 2.51 -21.36
N ALA A 385 -36.76 3.30 -22.07
CA ALA A 385 -38.23 3.25 -21.86
C ALA A 385 -38.79 1.83 -22.13
N PRO A 386 -39.87 1.42 -21.40
CA PRO A 386 -40.55 2.15 -20.36
C PRO A 386 -39.84 2.03 -18.99
N VAL A 387 -39.50 3.18 -18.43
CA VAL A 387 -38.89 3.25 -17.08
C VAL A 387 -40.02 3.35 -16.03
N LYS A 388 -40.03 2.40 -15.10
CA LYS A 388 -40.99 2.42 -13.99
C LYS A 388 -40.70 3.54 -12.99
N ARG A 389 -39.43 3.77 -12.72
CA ARG A 389 -38.99 4.80 -11.76
C ARG A 389 -37.56 5.20 -12.02
N ALA A 390 -37.30 6.49 -12.02
CA ALA A 390 -35.95 7.07 -11.88
C ALA A 390 -35.84 7.67 -10.48
N SER A 391 -34.83 7.24 -9.73
CA SER A 391 -34.55 7.70 -8.36
C SER A 391 -33.23 8.46 -8.37
N VAL A 392 -33.24 9.72 -7.93
CA VAL A 392 -32.06 10.57 -7.78
C VAL A 392 -31.77 10.73 -6.30
N GLU A 393 -30.57 10.37 -5.86
CA GLU A 393 -30.12 10.68 -4.52
C GLU A 393 -29.87 12.19 -4.42
N VAL A 394 -30.48 12.84 -3.41
CA VAL A 394 -30.43 14.29 -3.25
C VAL A 394 -29.89 14.62 -1.87
N VAL A 395 -28.71 15.23 -1.82
CA VAL A 395 -28.10 15.75 -0.60
C VAL A 395 -27.86 17.26 -0.78
N GLY A 396 -28.46 18.08 0.07
CA GLY A 396 -28.26 19.55 0.05
C GLY A 396 -28.77 20.25 -1.23
N ALA A 397 -27.90 21.01 -1.90
CA ALA A 397 -28.23 21.81 -3.09
C ALA A 397 -28.60 21.01 -4.36
N GLN A 398 -28.45 19.68 -4.35
CA GLN A 398 -28.78 18.81 -5.49
C GLN A 398 -30.29 18.72 -5.75
N GLY A 399 -31.13 19.25 -4.84
CA GLY A 399 -32.59 19.35 -5.03
C GLY A 399 -33.01 20.05 -6.32
N VAL A 400 -32.23 21.01 -6.78
CA VAL A 400 -32.44 21.75 -8.04
C VAL A 400 -32.46 20.83 -9.26
N ILE A 401 -31.67 19.74 -9.24
CA ILE A 401 -31.61 18.77 -10.35
C ILE A 401 -32.95 18.03 -10.51
N LYS A 402 -33.59 17.65 -9.40
CA LYS A 402 -34.88 16.98 -9.43
C LYS A 402 -35.98 17.87 -10.04
N ASP A 403 -35.94 19.15 -9.72
CA ASP A 403 -36.90 20.10 -10.26
C ASP A 403 -36.64 20.39 -11.74
N ALA A 404 -35.35 20.53 -12.14
CA ALA A 404 -34.96 20.65 -13.53
C ALA A 404 -35.36 19.43 -14.39
N VAL A 405 -35.16 18.20 -13.88
CA VAL A 405 -35.61 16.97 -14.59
C VAL A 405 -37.14 16.96 -14.75
N ARG A 406 -37.91 17.37 -13.73
CA ARG A 406 -39.36 17.45 -13.80
C ARG A 406 -39.83 18.50 -14.82
N GLU A 407 -39.21 19.65 -14.82
CA GLU A 407 -39.56 20.73 -15.76
C GLU A 407 -39.28 20.31 -17.21
N LEU A 408 -38.10 19.79 -17.51
CA LEU A 408 -37.75 19.28 -18.83
C LEU A 408 -38.66 18.12 -19.27
N SER A 409 -38.98 17.18 -18.37
CA SER A 409 -39.92 16.07 -18.70
C SER A 409 -41.35 16.54 -18.96
N SER A 410 -41.77 17.67 -18.38
CA SER A 410 -43.06 18.28 -18.64
C SER A 410 -43.13 19.00 -19.98
N GLN A 411 -42.02 19.57 -20.42
CA GLN A 411 -41.88 20.20 -21.74
C GLN A 411 -41.92 19.16 -22.88
N ASP A 412 -41.26 18.01 -22.71
CA ASP A 412 -41.27 16.90 -23.66
C ASP A 412 -42.68 16.27 -23.86
N ARG A 413 -43.55 16.30 -22.83
CA ARG A 413 -44.93 15.81 -22.96
C ARG A 413 -45.87 16.78 -23.67
N LYS A 414 -45.43 18.02 -23.91
CA LYS A 414 -46.21 19.06 -24.61
C LYS A 414 -45.79 19.21 -26.08
N MET A 415 -44.73 18.55 -26.53
CA MET A 415 -44.31 18.38 -27.91
C MET A 415 -44.82 17.03 -28.46
#